data_eafd7761bd183f189a0a04bdc5251a64
#
_entry.id   eafd7761bd183f189a0a04bdc5251a64
#
_cell.length_a   1.000
_cell.length_b   1.000
_cell.length_c   1.000
_cell.angle_alpha   90.00
_cell.angle_beta   90.00
_cell.angle_gamma   90.00
#
_symmetry.space_group_name_H-M   'P 1'
#
loop_
_entity.id
_entity.type
_entity.pdbx_description
1 polymer ?
#
loop_
_entity_poly.entity_id
_entity_poly.type
_entity_poly.pdbx_seq_one_letter_code
_entity_poly.pdbx_strand_id
1 'polypeptide(L)'
;LLNGSILSSMAGRPLYTTDGQALNNPLDYVSRGPDHRPSNNQFGASLQYLWQDVGMFGLYFADYTSREAVTQAVRTGPGVLTPPAANLGQAKPTGIAAYYQRAFPTSIRMYALNFKTRLPGGTGIYAEYSYRPNQPIAWNGSDFIAGLLGGSGPMGYLSKTPTGYVASGFDRFRVSQLNLGANHPLGTVLGGEMKLSAEAGFKYVHDLPDTDDIRYGRPGFGSAPYGNSSKCTGPAAKCAIDGFVTPFSWGARSKGEIRYRNVLPGLDLTPSLTLVYDVKGHAYDGVFSEGRYAQIFGMQAEYKSDYNFELNYLNTGGGDYNMVADRSMLEASVGMRF
;
A
#
# COMPACT_ATOMS: atom_id res chain seq x y z
N LEU A 1 11.52 0.62 -7.19
CA LEU A 1 11.09 -0.79 -7.07
C LEU A 1 10.04 -1.21 -8.09
N LEU A 2 9.88 -0.45 -9.17
CA LEU A 2 9.29 -0.94 -10.42
C LEU A 2 10.37 -1.60 -11.31
N ASN A 3 11.44 -2.08 -10.68
CA ASN A 3 12.45 -2.90 -11.31
C ASN A 3 11.82 -4.21 -11.74
N GLY A 4 11.32 -4.24 -12.95
CA GLY A 4 10.88 -5.50 -13.52
C GLY A 4 9.75 -6.20 -12.78
N SER A 5 9.41 -5.85 -11.50
CA SER A 5 8.50 -6.67 -10.72
C SER A 5 7.02 -6.48 -11.08
N ILE A 6 6.55 -5.29 -11.44
CA ILE A 6 5.20 -5.18 -11.99
C ILE A 6 5.19 -5.69 -13.44
N LEU A 7 6.17 -5.32 -14.24
CA LEU A 7 6.26 -5.77 -15.63
C LEU A 7 6.81 -7.19 -15.75
N SER A 8 7.64 -7.69 -14.83
CA SER A 8 8.11 -9.08 -14.82
C SER A 8 7.17 -10.04 -14.10
N SER A 9 6.39 -9.60 -13.13
CA SER A 9 5.23 -10.38 -12.70
C SER A 9 4.13 -10.39 -13.76
N MET A 10 4.12 -9.39 -14.65
CA MET A 10 3.29 -9.35 -15.85
C MET A 10 3.89 -10.13 -17.02
N ALA A 11 5.21 -10.31 -17.13
CA ALA A 11 5.87 -11.11 -18.17
C ALA A 11 5.56 -12.62 -18.07
N GLY A 12 5.17 -13.09 -16.90
CA GLY A 12 4.67 -14.46 -16.71
C GLY A 12 3.14 -14.60 -16.71
N ARG A 13 2.40 -13.47 -16.82
CA ARG A 13 0.93 -13.47 -16.78
C ARG A 13 0.43 -12.59 -17.92
N PRO A 14 -0.45 -13.06 -18.80
CA PRO A 14 -0.98 -12.23 -19.85
C PRO A 14 -1.69 -11.01 -19.26
N LEU A 15 -1.36 -9.80 -19.75
CA LEU A 15 -2.20 -8.64 -19.58
C LEU A 15 -3.49 -8.87 -20.35
N TYR A 16 -4.59 -8.52 -19.73
CA TYR A 16 -5.88 -8.56 -20.40
C TYR A 16 -6.30 -7.14 -20.77
N THR A 17 -6.83 -7.01 -21.96
CA THR A 17 -7.56 -5.81 -22.36
C THR A 17 -8.82 -5.65 -21.55
N THR A 18 -9.49 -4.50 -21.62
CA THR A 18 -10.75 -4.23 -20.92
C THR A 18 -11.89 -5.16 -21.31
N ASP A 19 -11.78 -5.84 -22.47
CA ASP A 19 -12.72 -6.87 -22.93
C ASP A 19 -12.27 -8.32 -22.61
N GLY A 20 -11.22 -8.47 -21.78
CA GLY A 20 -10.75 -9.77 -21.32
C GLY A 20 -9.78 -10.49 -22.24
N GLN A 21 -9.34 -9.87 -23.35
CA GLN A 21 -8.37 -10.47 -24.25
C GLN A 21 -6.94 -10.40 -23.68
N ALA A 22 -6.17 -11.47 -23.85
CA ALA A 22 -4.78 -11.51 -23.43
C ALA A 22 -3.89 -10.68 -24.36
N LEU A 23 -3.09 -9.77 -23.81
CA LEU A 23 -2.02 -9.08 -24.53
C LEU A 23 -0.77 -9.94 -24.50
N ASN A 24 -0.26 -10.30 -25.68
CA ASN A 24 1.04 -10.93 -25.81
C ASN A 24 2.12 -9.86 -25.63
N ASN A 25 3.00 -10.09 -24.63
CA ASN A 25 4.18 -9.30 -24.31
C ASN A 25 4.05 -7.76 -24.50
N PRO A 26 3.37 -7.05 -23.57
CA PRO A 26 3.20 -5.59 -23.68
C PRO A 26 4.51 -4.82 -23.64
N LEU A 27 5.62 -5.45 -23.24
CA LEU A 27 6.95 -4.84 -23.21
C LEU A 27 7.53 -4.58 -24.61
N ASP A 28 7.00 -5.26 -25.65
CA ASP A 28 7.40 -5.02 -27.03
C ASP A 28 6.90 -3.67 -27.57
N TYR A 29 5.95 -3.04 -26.84
CA TYR A 29 5.24 -1.84 -27.29
C TYR A 29 5.46 -0.62 -26.39
N VAL A 30 5.93 -0.82 -25.15
CA VAL A 30 6.20 0.24 -24.19
C VAL A 30 7.61 0.07 -23.63
N SER A 31 8.53 0.91 -24.05
CA SER A 31 9.92 0.88 -23.61
C SER A 31 10.15 1.69 -22.33
N ARG A 32 11.22 1.38 -21.63
CA ARG A 32 11.63 2.17 -20.47
C ARG A 32 12.34 3.47 -20.91
N GLY A 33 11.89 4.61 -20.37
CA GLY A 33 12.55 5.89 -20.48
C GLY A 33 13.39 6.25 -19.24
N PRO A 34 14.04 7.43 -19.22
CA PRO A 34 14.78 7.92 -18.08
C PRO A 34 13.84 8.26 -16.92
N ASP A 35 14.25 7.86 -15.71
CA ASP A 35 13.48 8.17 -14.51
C ASP A 35 13.63 9.64 -14.09
N HIS A 36 12.56 10.24 -13.58
CA HIS A 36 12.63 11.53 -12.91
C HIS A 36 13.25 11.37 -11.53
N ARG A 37 14.08 12.33 -11.12
CA ARG A 37 14.58 12.37 -9.75
C ARG A 37 13.53 13.00 -8.83
N PRO A 38 13.42 12.54 -7.56
CA PRO A 38 12.56 13.20 -6.59
C PRO A 38 13.04 14.63 -6.32
N SER A 39 12.09 15.54 -6.12
CA SER A 39 12.40 16.90 -5.67
C SER A 39 12.81 16.90 -4.21
N ASN A 40 13.78 17.76 -3.86
CA ASN A 40 14.22 17.97 -2.48
C ASN A 40 13.50 19.16 -1.80
N ASN A 41 12.59 19.84 -2.50
CA ASN A 41 11.82 20.95 -1.95
C ASN A 41 10.72 20.40 -1.02
N GLN A 42 11.08 20.18 0.23
CA GLN A 42 10.20 19.64 1.24
C GLN A 42 10.38 20.46 2.52
N PHE A 43 9.28 20.76 3.18
CA PHE A 43 9.32 21.43 4.47
C PHE A 43 8.15 20.98 5.35
N GLY A 44 8.28 21.21 6.65
CA GLY A 44 7.23 20.92 7.60
C GLY A 44 7.38 21.74 8.85
N ALA A 45 6.29 21.84 9.59
CA ALA A 45 6.23 22.50 10.88
C ALA A 45 5.40 21.66 11.85
N SER A 46 5.74 21.74 13.13
CA SER A 46 4.96 21.09 14.17
C SER A 46 4.88 21.99 15.40
N LEU A 47 3.75 21.89 16.10
CA LEU A 47 3.51 22.51 17.38
C LEU A 47 3.00 21.44 18.34
N GLN A 48 3.63 21.29 19.48
CA GLN A 48 3.19 20.39 20.53
C GLN A 48 2.88 21.17 21.80
N TYR A 49 1.77 20.82 22.42
CA TYR A 49 1.32 21.44 23.66
C TYR A 49 0.97 20.37 24.70
N LEU A 50 1.64 20.46 25.85
CA LEU A 50 1.33 19.64 26.99
C LEU A 50 0.32 20.38 27.88
N TRP A 51 -0.92 19.89 27.88
CA TRP A 51 -1.92 20.39 28.81
C TRP A 51 -1.85 19.52 30.07
N GLN A 52 -1.39 20.14 31.13
CA GLN A 52 -1.20 19.46 32.42
C GLN A 52 -2.50 18.76 32.85
N ASP A 53 -2.39 17.53 33.31
CA ASP A 53 -3.48 16.65 33.76
C ASP A 53 -4.49 16.21 32.66
N VAL A 54 -4.39 16.72 31.43
CA VAL A 54 -5.25 16.35 30.31
C VAL A 54 -4.52 15.46 29.30
N GLY A 55 -3.35 15.90 28.82
CA GLY A 55 -2.61 15.16 27.83
C GLY A 55 -1.77 16.03 26.90
N MET A 56 -1.17 15.42 25.92
CA MET A 56 -0.35 16.10 24.93
C MET A 56 -1.10 16.19 23.60
N PHE A 57 -1.15 17.39 23.05
CA PHE A 57 -1.70 17.71 21.73
C PHE A 57 -0.56 18.04 20.78
N GLY A 58 -0.69 17.63 19.52
CA GLY A 58 0.23 17.98 18.46
C GLY A 58 -0.50 18.41 17.20
N LEU A 59 0.02 19.47 16.55
CA LEU A 59 -0.39 19.94 15.23
C LEU A 59 0.80 19.81 14.31
N TYR A 60 0.56 19.34 13.09
CA TYR A 60 1.61 19.11 12.11
C TYR A 60 1.18 19.59 10.74
N PHE A 61 2.12 20.12 10.03
CA PHE A 61 2.02 20.46 8.62
C PHE A 61 3.24 19.93 7.88
N ALA A 62 3.05 19.35 6.69
CA ALA A 62 4.13 19.00 5.80
C ALA A 62 3.75 19.25 4.34
N ASP A 63 4.70 19.75 3.54
CA ASP A 63 4.68 19.74 2.08
C ASP A 63 5.87 18.89 1.63
N TYR A 64 5.58 17.79 0.92
CA TYR A 64 6.61 16.81 0.62
C TYR A 64 6.45 16.19 -0.78
N THR A 65 7.51 15.54 -1.22
CA THR A 65 7.56 14.72 -2.43
C THR A 65 7.36 13.25 -2.05
N SER A 66 6.56 12.52 -2.82
CA SER A 66 6.39 11.08 -2.62
C SER A 66 7.74 10.38 -2.65
N ARG A 67 7.96 9.46 -1.70
CA ARG A 67 9.09 8.54 -1.73
C ARG A 67 8.81 7.32 -2.60
N GLU A 68 7.54 7.06 -2.89
CA GLU A 68 7.10 6.02 -3.80
C GLU A 68 6.92 6.60 -5.19
N ALA A 69 7.54 5.95 -6.17
CA ALA A 69 7.41 6.33 -7.56
C ALA A 69 6.08 5.83 -8.13
N VAL A 70 5.47 6.66 -8.95
CA VAL A 70 4.37 6.25 -9.83
C VAL A 70 4.89 6.02 -11.24
N THR A 71 4.22 5.16 -12.00
CA THR A 71 4.52 4.95 -13.41
C THR A 71 3.89 6.08 -14.22
N GLN A 72 4.71 6.87 -14.87
CA GLN A 72 4.33 7.89 -15.84
C GLN A 72 4.67 7.39 -17.25
N ALA A 73 3.95 7.78 -18.27
CA ALA A 73 4.30 7.44 -19.65
C ALA A 73 4.34 8.67 -20.56
N VAL A 74 5.23 8.62 -21.54
CA VAL A 74 5.35 9.64 -22.59
C VAL A 74 5.04 8.98 -23.94
N ARG A 75 4.05 9.50 -24.65
CA ARG A 75 3.66 9.01 -25.98
C ARG A 75 4.75 9.25 -27.01
N THR A 76 5.08 8.24 -27.80
CA THR A 76 6.13 8.31 -28.84
C THR A 76 5.62 8.08 -30.25
N GLY A 77 4.44 7.50 -30.39
CA GLY A 77 3.90 7.18 -31.71
C GLY A 77 2.42 6.77 -31.66
N PRO A 78 1.85 6.37 -32.78
CA PRO A 78 0.49 5.88 -32.83
C PRO A 78 0.33 4.64 -31.92
N GLY A 79 -0.85 4.49 -31.33
CA GLY A 79 -1.19 3.26 -30.61
C GLY A 79 -1.03 2.05 -31.54
N VAL A 80 -0.42 1.00 -31.04
CA VAL A 80 -0.14 -0.21 -31.83
C VAL A 80 -1.41 -0.98 -32.14
N LEU A 81 -2.47 -0.77 -31.38
CA LEU A 81 -3.75 -1.44 -31.52
C LEU A 81 -4.70 -0.56 -32.34
N THR A 82 -4.58 -0.62 -33.68
CA THR A 82 -5.66 -0.19 -34.55
C THR A 82 -6.73 -1.28 -34.62
N PRO A 83 -8.02 -0.92 -34.61
CA PRO A 83 -9.10 -1.92 -34.66
C PRO A 83 -9.03 -2.80 -35.90
N PRO A 84 -9.39 -4.09 -35.76
CA PRO A 84 -9.99 -4.71 -34.60
C PRO A 84 -8.95 -5.37 -33.71
N ALA A 85 -9.03 -5.09 -32.42
CA ALA A 85 -8.23 -5.71 -31.38
C ALA A 85 -8.34 -7.26 -31.32
N ALA A 86 -9.20 -7.85 -32.08
CA ALA A 86 -9.44 -9.29 -32.17
C ALA A 86 -8.22 -10.12 -32.59
N ASN A 87 -7.16 -9.49 -33.14
CA ASN A 87 -5.99 -10.20 -33.66
C ASN A 87 -4.66 -9.74 -33.00
N LEU A 88 -4.67 -9.37 -31.73
CA LEU A 88 -3.48 -8.97 -30.99
C LEU A 88 -2.34 -10.00 -30.98
N GLY A 89 -2.67 -11.29 -31.16
CA GLY A 89 -1.67 -12.35 -31.31
C GLY A 89 -0.95 -12.40 -32.66
N GLN A 90 -1.40 -11.63 -33.67
CA GLN A 90 -0.84 -11.67 -35.03
C GLN A 90 -0.27 -10.34 -35.54
N ALA A 91 -0.58 -9.22 -34.88
CA ALA A 91 -0.03 -7.92 -35.27
C ALA A 91 1.40 -7.79 -34.73
N LYS A 92 2.37 -7.75 -35.66
CA LYS A 92 3.72 -7.30 -35.28
C LYS A 92 3.68 -5.82 -34.95
N PRO A 93 4.32 -5.39 -33.86
CA PRO A 93 4.37 -3.98 -33.49
C PRO A 93 5.05 -3.17 -34.58
N THR A 94 4.41 -2.10 -35.01
CA THR A 94 4.98 -1.17 -35.97
C THR A 94 5.86 -0.10 -35.30
N GLY A 95 6.04 -0.17 -34.00
CA GLY A 95 6.88 0.76 -33.22
C GLY A 95 6.50 0.80 -31.74
N ILE A 96 7.26 1.59 -30.99
CA ILE A 96 7.05 1.83 -29.56
C ILE A 96 5.95 2.88 -29.40
N ALA A 97 4.87 2.54 -28.70
CA ALA A 97 3.73 3.41 -28.47
C ALA A 97 4.00 4.49 -27.41
N ALA A 98 4.82 4.17 -26.42
CA ALA A 98 5.17 5.06 -25.33
C ALA A 98 6.47 4.64 -24.64
N TYR A 99 7.12 5.59 -23.95
CA TYR A 99 8.10 5.29 -22.93
C TYR A 99 7.46 5.43 -21.54
N TYR A 100 7.69 4.45 -20.66
CA TYR A 100 7.35 4.59 -19.25
C TYR A 100 8.57 5.00 -18.45
N GLN A 101 8.34 5.77 -17.40
CA GLN A 101 9.36 6.27 -16.49
C GLN A 101 8.81 6.35 -15.07
N ARG A 102 9.69 6.34 -14.09
CA ARG A 102 9.30 6.59 -12.71
C ARG A 102 9.23 8.09 -12.48
N ALA A 103 8.13 8.55 -11.92
CA ALA A 103 7.94 9.92 -11.47
C ALA A 103 7.59 9.93 -9.99
N PHE A 104 8.02 10.97 -9.28
CA PHE A 104 7.77 11.16 -7.86
C PHE A 104 6.86 12.37 -7.70
N PRO A 105 5.56 12.16 -7.41
CA PRO A 105 4.63 13.28 -7.21
C PRO A 105 5.12 14.23 -6.14
N THR A 106 5.13 15.53 -6.44
CA THR A 106 5.63 16.62 -5.58
C THR A 106 4.47 17.36 -4.93
N SER A 107 4.80 18.24 -3.96
CA SER A 107 3.85 19.17 -3.32
C SER A 107 2.63 18.47 -2.73
N ILE A 108 2.85 17.34 -2.07
CA ILE A 108 1.83 16.64 -1.31
C ILE A 108 1.73 17.33 0.04
N ARG A 109 0.57 17.94 0.31
CA ARG A 109 0.32 18.60 1.59
C ARG A 109 -0.33 17.65 2.58
N MET A 110 0.10 17.74 3.82
CA MET A 110 -0.47 17.00 4.93
C MET A 110 -0.67 17.92 6.12
N TYR A 111 -1.87 17.84 6.69
CA TYR A 111 -2.22 18.43 7.97
C TYR A 111 -2.53 17.30 8.92
N ALA A 112 -1.99 17.32 10.12
CA ALA A 112 -2.29 16.29 11.10
C ALA A 112 -2.43 16.90 12.50
N LEU A 113 -3.23 16.21 13.29
CA LEU A 113 -3.38 16.47 14.72
C LEU A 113 -3.24 15.15 15.47
N ASN A 114 -2.62 15.20 16.63
CA ASN A 114 -2.61 14.06 17.53
C ASN A 114 -2.98 14.46 18.95
N PHE A 115 -3.43 13.48 19.68
CA PHE A 115 -3.68 13.56 21.10
C PHE A 115 -3.20 12.28 21.77
N LYS A 116 -2.53 12.41 22.91
CA LYS A 116 -2.17 11.27 23.75
C LYS A 116 -2.33 11.63 25.23
N THR A 117 -2.83 10.69 26.01
CA THR A 117 -2.99 10.84 27.45
C THR A 117 -2.81 9.50 28.17
N ARG A 118 -2.69 9.56 29.47
CA ARG A 118 -2.70 8.40 30.35
C ARG A 118 -3.85 8.53 31.35
N LEU A 119 -4.73 7.55 31.35
CA LEU A 119 -5.86 7.46 32.27
C LEU A 119 -5.42 6.95 33.64
N PRO A 120 -6.21 7.22 34.70
CA PRO A 120 -6.05 6.53 35.96
C PRO A 120 -6.02 5.00 35.77
N GLY A 121 -5.14 4.29 36.47
CA GLY A 121 -4.93 2.84 36.23
C GLY A 121 -3.88 2.53 35.17
N GLY A 122 -3.22 3.57 34.58
CA GLY A 122 -2.05 3.41 33.74
C GLY A 122 -2.34 3.16 32.25
N THR A 123 -3.60 3.14 31.82
CA THR A 123 -3.97 3.02 30.41
C THR A 123 -3.54 4.24 29.64
N GLY A 124 -2.63 4.07 28.69
CA GLY A 124 -2.31 5.08 27.68
C GLY A 124 -3.29 5.00 26.52
N ILE A 125 -3.82 6.13 26.09
CA ILE A 125 -4.64 6.24 24.87
C ILE A 125 -4.02 7.28 23.93
N TYR A 126 -4.18 7.07 22.62
CA TYR A 126 -3.77 8.03 21.60
C TYR A 126 -4.73 8.02 20.42
N ALA A 127 -4.83 9.18 19.80
CA ALA A 127 -5.57 9.38 18.59
C ALA A 127 -4.74 10.24 17.63
N GLU A 128 -4.75 9.91 16.36
CA GLU A 128 -4.09 10.69 15.31
C GLU A 128 -5.03 10.80 14.11
N TYR A 129 -5.25 12.04 13.67
CA TYR A 129 -5.99 12.32 12.44
C TYR A 129 -5.07 13.04 11.47
N SER A 130 -5.05 12.62 10.21
CA SER A 130 -4.36 13.33 9.14
C SER A 130 -5.26 13.53 7.92
N TYR A 131 -5.09 14.69 7.28
CA TYR A 131 -5.79 15.09 6.08
C TYR A 131 -4.80 15.52 5.00
N ARG A 132 -4.93 14.92 3.82
CA ARG A 132 -4.14 15.25 2.63
C ARG A 132 -5.09 15.71 1.54
N PRO A 133 -5.10 17.01 1.19
CA PRO A 133 -6.03 17.54 0.18
C PRO A 133 -5.71 17.10 -1.25
N ASN A 134 -4.51 16.58 -1.49
CA ASN A 134 -3.99 16.33 -2.83
C ASN A 134 -3.08 15.07 -2.89
N GLN A 135 -3.46 14.00 -2.19
CA GLN A 135 -2.74 12.74 -2.19
C GLN A 135 -2.76 12.11 -3.59
N PRO A 136 -1.61 11.85 -4.22
CA PRO A 136 -1.57 11.10 -5.47
C PRO A 136 -1.92 9.63 -5.22
N ILE A 137 -2.81 9.09 -6.06
CA ILE A 137 -3.20 7.68 -6.06
C ILE A 137 -2.95 7.14 -7.46
N ALA A 138 -2.12 6.11 -7.55
CA ALA A 138 -1.70 5.52 -8.82
C ALA A 138 -2.87 4.81 -9.52
N TRP A 139 -2.99 5.01 -10.83
CA TRP A 139 -3.89 4.27 -11.69
C TRP A 139 -3.56 2.77 -11.67
N ASN A 140 -4.53 1.93 -11.99
CA ASN A 140 -4.22 0.52 -12.23
C ASN A 140 -3.25 0.40 -13.40
N GLY A 141 -2.10 -0.23 -13.16
CA GLY A 141 -1.02 -0.30 -14.14
C GLY A 141 -1.38 -1.07 -15.41
N SER A 142 -2.27 -2.06 -15.30
CA SER A 142 -2.72 -2.85 -16.44
C SER A 142 -3.67 -2.07 -17.34
N ASP A 143 -4.63 -1.35 -16.74
CA ASP A 143 -5.53 -0.46 -17.48
C ASP A 143 -4.76 0.67 -18.15
N PHE A 144 -3.75 1.20 -17.46
CA PHE A 144 -2.87 2.25 -17.98
C PHE A 144 -2.11 1.80 -19.23
N ILE A 145 -1.47 0.63 -19.19
CA ILE A 145 -0.75 0.07 -20.32
C ILE A 145 -1.70 -0.28 -21.46
N ALA A 146 -2.85 -0.90 -21.16
CA ALA A 146 -3.86 -1.21 -22.16
C ALA A 146 -4.35 0.07 -22.86
N GLY A 147 -4.58 1.15 -22.12
CA GLY A 147 -4.96 2.46 -22.67
C GLY A 147 -3.91 3.06 -23.60
N LEU A 148 -2.62 2.97 -23.27
CA LEU A 148 -1.52 3.43 -24.12
C LEU A 148 -1.45 2.65 -25.45
N LEU A 149 -1.82 1.37 -25.43
CA LEU A 149 -1.79 0.48 -26.57
C LEU A 149 -3.06 0.53 -27.43
N GLY A 150 -4.06 1.31 -27.06
CA GLY A 150 -5.31 1.45 -27.80
C GLY A 150 -6.41 0.46 -27.38
N GLY A 151 -6.28 -0.12 -26.19
CA GLY A 151 -7.32 -0.95 -25.58
C GLY A 151 -8.62 -0.18 -25.36
N SER A 152 -9.73 -0.91 -25.27
CA SER A 152 -11.02 -0.36 -24.89
C SER A 152 -11.05 0.05 -23.41
N GLY A 153 -12.00 0.88 -23.01
CA GLY A 153 -12.19 1.36 -21.65
C GLY A 153 -11.84 2.83 -21.45
N PRO A 154 -12.04 3.37 -20.25
CA PRO A 154 -11.86 4.80 -19.95
C PRO A 154 -10.49 5.34 -20.30
N MET A 155 -9.44 4.54 -20.15
CA MET A 155 -8.06 4.94 -20.48
C MET A 155 -7.71 4.78 -21.97
N GLY A 156 -8.60 4.24 -22.82
CA GLY A 156 -8.38 4.08 -24.25
C GLY A 156 -8.08 5.38 -25.00
N TYR A 157 -8.45 6.53 -24.44
CA TYR A 157 -8.11 7.85 -24.97
C TYR A 157 -6.59 8.09 -25.03
N LEU A 158 -5.80 7.45 -24.17
CA LEU A 158 -4.35 7.62 -24.11
C LEU A 158 -3.66 7.27 -25.43
N SER A 159 -4.16 6.26 -26.13
CA SER A 159 -3.62 5.86 -27.45
C SER A 159 -3.83 6.91 -28.54
N LYS A 160 -4.80 7.80 -28.35
CA LYS A 160 -5.17 8.87 -29.31
C LYS A 160 -4.50 10.20 -28.98
N THR A 161 -3.75 10.28 -27.88
CA THR A 161 -3.04 11.51 -27.50
C THR A 161 -1.85 11.74 -28.45
N PRO A 162 -1.42 13.01 -28.64
CA PRO A 162 -0.31 13.32 -29.54
C PRO A 162 1.03 12.80 -29.00
N THR A 163 2.00 12.65 -29.90
CA THR A 163 3.39 12.39 -29.53
C THR A 163 3.90 13.45 -28.57
N GLY A 164 4.61 13.04 -27.52
CA GLY A 164 5.08 13.91 -26.46
C GLY A 164 4.07 14.14 -25.31
N TYR A 165 2.82 13.64 -25.45
CA TYR A 165 1.87 13.70 -24.34
C TYR A 165 2.38 12.92 -23.13
N VAL A 166 2.31 13.55 -21.97
CA VAL A 166 2.73 12.95 -20.70
C VAL A 166 1.50 12.50 -19.92
N ALA A 167 1.32 11.19 -19.81
CA ALA A 167 0.29 10.59 -18.98
C ALA A 167 0.85 10.39 -17.55
N SER A 168 0.30 11.08 -16.57
CA SER A 168 0.84 11.15 -15.20
C SER A 168 0.89 9.82 -14.46
N GLY A 169 -0.02 8.90 -14.78
CA GLY A 169 -0.14 7.61 -14.09
C GLY A 169 -0.81 7.67 -12.72
N PHE A 170 -1.31 8.83 -12.32
CA PHE A 170 -2.02 9.05 -11.06
C PHE A 170 -2.98 10.22 -11.16
N ASP A 171 -3.95 10.23 -10.26
CA ASP A 171 -4.79 11.38 -9.96
C ASP A 171 -4.63 11.78 -8.50
N ARG A 172 -5.07 13.01 -8.17
CA ARG A 172 -4.96 13.56 -6.80
C ARG A 172 -6.32 13.59 -6.14
N PHE A 173 -6.38 13.00 -4.94
CA PHE A 173 -7.57 12.91 -4.13
C PHE A 173 -7.38 13.55 -2.76
N ARG A 174 -8.47 13.94 -2.15
CA ARG A 174 -8.53 14.27 -0.73
C ARG A 174 -8.55 12.96 0.05
N VAL A 175 -7.68 12.82 1.03
CA VAL A 175 -7.59 11.61 1.86
C VAL A 175 -7.60 11.99 3.33
N SER A 176 -8.50 11.37 4.09
CA SER A 176 -8.55 11.42 5.55
C SER A 176 -8.05 10.10 6.13
N GLN A 177 -7.30 10.16 7.21
CA GLN A 177 -6.86 8.99 7.95
C GLN A 177 -7.02 9.23 9.44
N LEU A 178 -7.56 8.25 10.17
CA LEU A 178 -7.69 8.25 11.62
C LEU A 178 -7.04 6.99 12.18
N ASN A 179 -6.18 7.15 13.17
CA ASN A 179 -5.62 6.05 13.96
C ASN A 179 -6.03 6.25 15.43
N LEU A 180 -6.52 5.20 16.05
CA LEU A 180 -6.90 5.16 17.45
C LEU A 180 -6.17 4.01 18.14
N GLY A 181 -5.55 4.25 19.27
CA GLY A 181 -4.85 3.19 19.97
C GLY A 181 -4.87 3.34 21.48
N ALA A 182 -4.68 2.20 22.12
CA ALA A 182 -4.56 2.09 23.57
C ALA A 182 -3.50 1.07 23.95
N ASN A 183 -2.88 1.30 25.10
CA ASN A 183 -2.02 0.33 25.78
C ASN A 183 -2.39 0.28 27.26
N HIS A 184 -2.50 -0.93 27.81
CA HIS A 184 -2.94 -1.13 29.18
C HIS A 184 -2.04 -2.15 29.89
N PRO A 185 -1.43 -1.79 31.04
CA PRO A 185 -0.75 -2.76 31.89
C PRO A 185 -1.80 -3.57 32.66
N LEU A 186 -1.82 -4.87 32.46
CA LEU A 186 -2.74 -5.79 33.17
C LEU A 186 -2.20 -6.23 34.55
N GLY A 187 -0.97 -5.80 34.90
CA GLY A 187 -0.31 -6.25 36.12
C GLY A 187 0.25 -7.66 35.98
N THR A 188 0.29 -8.41 37.07
CA THR A 188 0.86 -9.76 37.06
C THR A 188 -0.16 -10.79 36.57
N VAL A 189 0.12 -11.40 35.44
CA VAL A 189 -0.67 -12.48 34.79
C VAL A 189 0.26 -13.63 34.50
N LEU A 190 -0.14 -14.85 34.83
CA LEU A 190 0.68 -16.06 34.61
C LEU A 190 2.10 -15.97 35.21
N GLY A 191 2.26 -15.22 36.28
CA GLY A 191 3.56 -15.00 36.95
C GLY A 191 4.50 -13.96 36.32
N GLY A 192 4.08 -13.28 35.28
CA GLY A 192 4.82 -12.20 34.60
C GLY A 192 4.03 -10.91 34.52
N GLU A 193 4.69 -9.81 34.17
CA GLU A 193 4.09 -8.49 33.97
C GLU A 193 3.46 -8.43 32.56
N MET A 194 2.14 -8.42 32.49
CA MET A 194 1.41 -8.42 31.21
C MET A 194 1.03 -7.02 30.77
N LYS A 195 1.18 -6.76 29.49
CA LYS A 195 0.73 -5.54 28.81
C LYS A 195 -0.03 -5.91 27.54
N LEU A 196 -1.16 -5.24 27.30
CA LEU A 196 -1.92 -5.29 26.07
C LEU A 196 -1.82 -3.95 25.35
N SER A 197 -1.72 -4.03 24.02
CA SER A 197 -1.81 -2.87 23.14
C SER A 197 -2.78 -3.19 22.00
N ALA A 198 -3.58 -2.23 21.60
CA ALA A 198 -4.48 -2.34 20.45
C ALA A 198 -4.52 -1.04 19.68
N GLU A 199 -4.68 -1.13 18.36
CA GLU A 199 -4.79 0.02 17.48
C GLU A 199 -5.77 -0.32 16.35
N ALA A 200 -6.59 0.66 15.95
CA ALA A 200 -7.41 0.61 14.75
C ALA A 200 -7.08 1.80 13.86
N GLY A 201 -6.94 1.53 12.57
CA GLY A 201 -6.66 2.53 11.55
C GLY A 201 -7.78 2.57 10.51
N PHE A 202 -8.16 3.78 10.09
CA PHE A 202 -9.22 4.05 9.14
C PHE A 202 -8.70 4.99 8.06
N LYS A 203 -9.01 4.72 6.80
CA LYS A 203 -8.72 5.60 5.67
C LYS A 203 -9.97 5.86 4.86
N TYR A 204 -10.10 7.10 4.40
CA TYR A 204 -11.17 7.51 3.52
C TYR A 204 -10.62 8.36 2.37
N VAL A 205 -10.82 7.88 1.14
CA VAL A 205 -10.51 8.59 -0.10
C VAL A 205 -11.78 9.27 -0.56
N HIS A 206 -11.79 10.61 -0.53
CA HIS A 206 -12.94 11.39 -0.95
C HIS A 206 -13.03 11.43 -2.48
N ASP A 207 -14.25 11.42 -3.00
CA ASP A 207 -14.57 11.56 -4.42
C ASP A 207 -13.84 10.54 -5.34
N LEU A 208 -13.55 9.36 -4.81
CA LEU A 208 -12.99 8.30 -5.62
C LEU A 208 -14.02 7.88 -6.67
N PRO A 209 -13.67 7.90 -7.98
CA PRO A 209 -14.55 7.45 -9.04
C PRO A 209 -14.97 5.98 -8.89
N ASP A 210 -16.09 5.62 -9.51
CA ASP A 210 -16.51 4.22 -9.58
C ASP A 210 -15.47 3.38 -10.37
N THR A 211 -15.34 2.11 -10.04
CA THR A 211 -14.45 1.17 -10.72
C THR A 211 -14.83 0.92 -12.19
N ASP A 212 -16.05 1.28 -12.60
CA ASP A 212 -16.47 1.27 -14.01
C ASP A 212 -15.97 2.49 -14.77
N ASP A 213 -15.67 3.60 -14.10
CA ASP A 213 -15.14 4.81 -14.71
C ASP A 213 -13.61 4.78 -14.81
N ILE A 214 -12.94 4.56 -13.68
CA ILE A 214 -11.49 4.47 -13.58
C ILE A 214 -11.07 3.67 -12.36
N ARG A 215 -9.96 2.94 -12.45
CA ARG A 215 -9.49 2.05 -11.39
C ARG A 215 -8.11 2.43 -10.88
N TYR A 216 -7.93 2.29 -9.58
CA TYR A 216 -6.69 2.61 -8.87
C TYR A 216 -6.14 1.40 -8.13
N GLY A 217 -4.82 1.32 -8.04
CA GLY A 217 -4.14 0.26 -7.28
C GLY A 217 -4.26 -1.15 -7.90
N ARG A 218 -4.49 -2.16 -7.08
CA ARG A 218 -4.53 -3.59 -7.42
C ARG A 218 -3.25 -4.06 -8.13
N PRO A 219 -2.06 -3.73 -7.62
CA PRO A 219 -0.81 -4.11 -8.26
C PRO A 219 -0.66 -5.65 -8.25
N GLY A 220 -0.14 -6.20 -9.36
CA GLY A 220 0.14 -7.63 -9.50
C GLY A 220 -1.05 -8.53 -9.83
N PHE A 221 -2.30 -8.05 -9.72
CA PHE A 221 -3.51 -8.84 -10.00
C PHE A 221 -4.16 -8.52 -11.36
N GLY A 222 -3.54 -7.62 -12.11
CA GLY A 222 -3.96 -7.31 -13.47
C GLY A 222 -5.17 -6.39 -13.55
N SER A 223 -5.74 -6.31 -14.76
CA SER A 223 -6.97 -5.58 -15.09
C SER A 223 -8.20 -6.49 -14.92
N ALA A 224 -9.37 -5.90 -15.06
CA ALA A 224 -10.65 -6.60 -15.16
C ALA A 224 -11.51 -5.92 -16.25
N PRO A 225 -12.51 -6.60 -16.86
CA PRO A 225 -13.40 -5.99 -17.82
C PRO A 225 -14.13 -4.78 -17.25
N TYR A 226 -14.39 -3.78 -18.10
CA TYR A 226 -15.27 -2.66 -17.76
C TYR A 226 -16.73 -3.03 -18.06
N GLY A 227 -17.63 -2.66 -17.18
CA GLY A 227 -19.07 -2.78 -17.32
C GLY A 227 -19.58 -4.19 -17.10
N ASN A 228 -19.38 -5.12 -17.99
CA ASN A 228 -19.96 -6.46 -17.88
C ASN A 228 -18.91 -7.56 -17.76
N SER A 229 -18.80 -8.15 -16.57
CA SER A 229 -17.88 -9.25 -16.27
C SER A 229 -18.15 -10.54 -17.07
N SER A 230 -19.34 -10.69 -17.67
CA SER A 230 -19.69 -11.86 -18.49
C SER A 230 -18.86 -12.00 -19.77
N LYS A 231 -18.19 -10.92 -20.20
CA LYS A 231 -17.28 -10.93 -21.36
C LYS A 231 -15.85 -11.35 -21.01
N CYS A 232 -15.53 -11.51 -19.73
CA CYS A 232 -14.21 -11.95 -19.33
C CYS A 232 -14.06 -13.46 -19.52
N THR A 233 -13.11 -13.86 -20.35
CA THR A 233 -12.80 -15.28 -20.63
C THR A 233 -11.59 -15.79 -19.87
N GLY A 234 -10.99 -14.96 -19.01
CA GLY A 234 -9.86 -15.32 -18.16
C GLY A 234 -10.26 -16.09 -16.91
N PRO A 235 -9.27 -16.49 -16.08
CA PRO A 235 -9.54 -17.07 -14.77
C PRO A 235 -10.41 -16.14 -13.91
N ALA A 236 -11.34 -16.71 -13.14
CA ALA A 236 -12.35 -15.97 -12.36
C ALA A 236 -11.75 -14.83 -11.51
N ALA A 237 -10.61 -15.07 -10.84
CA ALA A 237 -9.91 -14.04 -10.04
C ALA A 237 -9.40 -12.84 -10.86
N LYS A 238 -9.25 -12.96 -12.19
CA LYS A 238 -8.84 -11.87 -13.08
C LYS A 238 -10.01 -11.13 -13.70
N CYS A 239 -11.18 -11.76 -13.69
CA CYS A 239 -12.43 -11.18 -14.13
C CYS A 239 -13.18 -10.43 -13.02
N ALA A 240 -12.78 -10.63 -11.76
CA ALA A 240 -13.37 -9.96 -10.63
C ALA A 240 -13.03 -8.44 -10.66
N ILE A 241 -14.03 -7.62 -10.39
CA ILE A 241 -13.92 -6.14 -10.37
C ILE A 241 -13.58 -5.58 -8.98
N ASP A 242 -13.29 -6.43 -8.02
CA ASP A 242 -12.85 -6.12 -6.65
C ASP A 242 -11.31 -6.04 -6.53
N GLY A 243 -10.81 -5.73 -5.36
CA GLY A 243 -9.37 -5.60 -5.09
C GLY A 243 -8.73 -4.29 -5.56
N PHE A 244 -9.50 -3.38 -6.19
CA PHE A 244 -9.06 -2.01 -6.47
C PHE A 244 -9.16 -1.14 -5.21
N VAL A 245 -8.53 0.03 -5.23
CA VAL A 245 -8.66 1.01 -4.14
C VAL A 245 -10.12 1.31 -3.88
N THR A 246 -10.50 1.25 -2.60
CA THR A 246 -11.86 1.54 -2.15
C THR A 246 -11.94 2.91 -1.47
N PRO A 247 -13.10 3.58 -1.49
CA PRO A 247 -13.27 4.85 -0.79
C PRO A 247 -12.98 4.74 0.71
N PHE A 248 -13.35 3.62 1.33
CA PHE A 248 -13.12 3.35 2.74
C PHE A 248 -12.35 2.04 2.94
N SER A 249 -11.36 2.09 3.83
CA SER A 249 -10.62 0.92 4.25
C SER A 249 -10.22 1.03 5.72
N TRP A 250 -10.18 -0.12 6.43
CA TRP A 250 -9.77 -0.14 7.82
C TRP A 250 -9.29 -1.52 8.26
N GLY A 251 -8.48 -1.50 9.32
CA GLY A 251 -7.98 -2.69 9.96
C GLY A 251 -7.60 -2.41 11.41
N ALA A 252 -7.28 -3.48 12.12
CA ALA A 252 -6.87 -3.40 13.52
C ALA A 252 -5.67 -4.30 13.77
N ARG A 253 -4.90 -3.93 14.79
CA ARG A 253 -3.84 -4.77 15.35
C ARG A 253 -3.92 -4.79 16.86
N SER A 254 -3.50 -5.91 17.44
CA SER A 254 -3.35 -6.04 18.90
C SER A 254 -2.04 -6.76 19.21
N LYS A 255 -1.42 -6.42 20.34
CA LYS A 255 -0.23 -7.10 20.85
C LYS A 255 -0.41 -7.37 22.32
N GLY A 256 -0.24 -8.64 22.70
CA GLY A 256 -0.04 -9.06 24.08
C GLY A 256 1.42 -9.41 24.31
N GLU A 257 1.99 -8.95 25.43
CA GLU A 257 3.34 -9.30 25.86
C GLU A 257 3.37 -9.55 27.36
N ILE A 258 4.17 -10.53 27.80
CA ILE A 258 4.34 -10.85 29.22
C ILE A 258 5.83 -10.85 29.52
N ARG A 259 6.28 -9.98 30.43
CA ARG A 259 7.67 -9.91 30.87
C ARG A 259 7.88 -10.77 32.11
N TYR A 260 8.69 -11.79 31.99
CA TYR A 260 9.20 -12.60 33.10
C TYR A 260 10.57 -12.10 33.46
N ARG A 261 10.68 -11.51 34.66
CA ARG A 261 11.95 -10.98 35.12
C ARG A 261 12.78 -12.05 35.79
N ASN A 262 14.08 -12.01 35.53
CA ASN A 262 15.10 -12.81 36.24
C ASN A 262 14.77 -14.31 36.22
N VAL A 263 14.32 -14.84 35.09
CA VAL A 263 14.03 -16.29 34.91
C VAL A 263 15.26 -17.15 35.17
N LEU A 264 16.44 -16.60 34.88
CA LEU A 264 17.77 -17.01 35.30
C LEU A 264 18.48 -15.75 35.79
N PRO A 265 19.52 -15.84 36.64
CA PRO A 265 20.25 -14.67 37.17
C PRO A 265 20.63 -13.69 36.04
N GLY A 266 19.98 -12.51 36.01
CA GLY A 266 20.22 -11.45 35.05
C GLY A 266 19.52 -11.64 33.66
N LEU A 267 18.66 -12.64 33.50
CA LEU A 267 17.94 -12.91 32.26
C LEU A 267 16.44 -12.60 32.40
N ASP A 268 15.95 -11.65 31.59
CA ASP A 268 14.53 -11.38 31.43
C ASP A 268 14.04 -11.99 30.09
N LEU A 269 12.86 -12.57 30.10
CA LEU A 269 12.20 -13.11 28.89
C LEU A 269 10.86 -12.41 28.65
N THR A 270 10.58 -12.05 27.42
CA THR A 270 9.33 -11.40 27.03
C THR A 270 8.74 -12.07 25.78
N PRO A 271 7.94 -13.15 25.94
CA PRO A 271 7.10 -13.65 24.86
C PRO A 271 6.03 -12.63 24.47
N SER A 272 5.69 -12.59 23.19
CA SER A 272 4.64 -11.71 22.68
C SER A 272 3.88 -12.36 21.53
N LEU A 273 2.62 -11.96 21.38
CA LEU A 273 1.78 -12.29 20.24
C LEU A 273 1.18 -11.01 19.68
N THR A 274 1.43 -10.76 18.39
CA THR A 274 0.78 -9.67 17.66
C THR A 274 -0.17 -10.26 16.63
N LEU A 275 -1.40 -9.74 16.59
CA LEU A 275 -2.42 -10.08 15.62
C LEU A 275 -2.75 -8.83 14.80
N VAL A 276 -2.78 -8.97 13.49
CA VAL A 276 -3.16 -7.91 12.55
C VAL A 276 -4.28 -8.45 11.67
N TYR A 277 -5.30 -7.64 11.43
CA TYR A 277 -6.39 -8.00 10.53
C TYR A 277 -6.91 -6.78 9.77
N ASP A 278 -6.90 -6.89 8.44
CA ASP A 278 -7.47 -5.89 7.53
C ASP A 278 -8.93 -6.25 7.28
N VAL A 279 -9.83 -5.48 7.89
CA VAL A 279 -11.22 -5.87 8.01
C VAL A 279 -12.01 -5.57 6.75
N LYS A 280 -11.77 -4.40 6.13
CA LYS A 280 -12.53 -3.98 4.95
C LYS A 280 -11.73 -3.05 4.06
N GLY A 281 -11.90 -3.23 2.76
CA GLY A 281 -11.42 -2.35 1.72
C GLY A 281 -9.92 -2.47 1.41
N HIS A 282 -9.52 -1.78 0.35
CA HIS A 282 -8.15 -1.78 -0.16
C HIS A 282 -7.60 -0.35 -0.14
N ALA A 283 -6.58 -0.11 0.66
CA ALA A 283 -5.93 1.20 0.75
C ALA A 283 -5.00 1.43 -0.46
N TYR A 284 -4.92 2.68 -0.92
CA TYR A 284 -4.09 3.08 -2.05
C TYR A 284 -2.58 2.84 -1.85
N ASP A 285 -2.13 2.81 -0.61
CA ASP A 285 -0.74 2.58 -0.19
C ASP A 285 -0.50 1.13 0.29
N GLY A 286 -1.49 0.24 0.12
CA GLY A 286 -1.39 -1.17 0.48
C GLY A 286 -1.39 -1.44 1.99
N VAL A 287 -1.59 -0.42 2.84
CA VAL A 287 -1.64 -0.61 4.31
C VAL A 287 -2.80 -1.52 4.70
N PHE A 288 -3.95 -1.40 4.04
CA PHE A 288 -5.09 -2.30 4.21
C PHE A 288 -5.37 -3.07 2.91
N SER A 289 -5.60 -4.37 3.04
CA SER A 289 -6.07 -5.26 1.96
C SER A 289 -7.07 -6.22 2.55
N GLU A 290 -8.34 -6.06 2.22
CA GLU A 290 -9.49 -6.78 2.81
C GLU A 290 -9.23 -8.27 2.97
N GLY A 291 -9.49 -8.79 4.17
CA GLY A 291 -9.31 -10.18 4.53
C GLY A 291 -7.86 -10.62 4.84
N ARG A 292 -6.87 -9.73 4.66
CA ARG A 292 -5.48 -10.04 5.00
C ARG A 292 -5.28 -10.09 6.50
N TYR A 293 -4.52 -11.09 6.96
CA TYR A 293 -4.08 -11.19 8.35
C TYR A 293 -2.58 -11.39 8.47
N ALA A 294 -2.06 -11.03 9.64
CA ALA A 294 -0.72 -11.43 10.08
C ALA A 294 -0.72 -11.80 11.57
N GLN A 295 0.07 -12.81 11.90
CA GLN A 295 0.32 -13.28 13.26
C GLN A 295 1.82 -13.25 13.48
N ILE A 296 2.26 -12.57 14.54
CA ILE A 296 3.69 -12.50 14.88
C ILE A 296 3.87 -13.09 16.27
N PHE A 297 4.58 -14.20 16.34
CA PHE A 297 5.02 -14.82 17.57
C PHE A 297 6.43 -14.32 17.86
N GLY A 298 6.57 -13.54 18.92
CA GLY A 298 7.84 -12.93 19.32
C GLY A 298 8.37 -13.50 20.64
N MET A 299 9.69 -13.60 20.73
CA MET A 299 10.41 -13.87 21.96
C MET A 299 11.58 -12.90 22.06
N GLN A 300 11.57 -12.06 23.09
CA GLN A 300 12.70 -11.19 23.42
C GLN A 300 13.38 -11.73 24.68
N ALA A 301 14.71 -11.78 24.69
CA ALA A 301 15.54 -12.12 25.83
C ALA A 301 16.54 -10.99 26.08
N GLU A 302 16.52 -10.42 27.28
CA GLU A 302 17.45 -9.38 27.74
C GLU A 302 18.35 -9.96 28.84
N TYR A 303 19.66 -9.94 28.61
CA TYR A 303 20.64 -10.47 29.56
C TYR A 303 21.51 -9.33 30.11
N LYS A 304 21.49 -9.15 31.44
CA LYS A 304 22.22 -8.12 32.19
C LYS A 304 22.05 -6.70 31.64
N SER A 305 20.95 -6.40 30.97
CA SER A 305 20.66 -5.12 30.28
C SER A 305 21.64 -4.71 29.17
N ASP A 306 22.68 -5.52 28.92
CA ASP A 306 23.72 -5.25 27.93
C ASP A 306 23.46 -6.00 26.61
N TYR A 307 22.83 -7.16 26.69
CA TYR A 307 22.58 -8.02 25.54
C TYR A 307 21.08 -8.17 25.32
N ASN A 308 20.67 -8.00 24.08
CA ASN A 308 19.28 -8.21 23.62
C ASN A 308 19.25 -9.23 22.50
N PHE A 309 18.40 -10.24 22.61
CA PHE A 309 18.15 -11.24 21.59
C PHE A 309 16.66 -11.18 21.25
N GLU A 310 16.34 -11.20 19.97
CA GLU A 310 14.96 -11.19 19.52
C GLU A 310 14.77 -12.26 18.45
N LEU A 311 13.68 -13.02 18.56
CA LEU A 311 13.25 -14.00 17.59
C LEU A 311 11.78 -13.78 17.30
N ASN A 312 11.45 -13.57 16.02
CA ASN A 312 10.08 -13.36 15.57
C ASN A 312 9.74 -14.36 14.46
N TYR A 313 8.58 -14.98 14.58
CA TYR A 313 7.99 -15.75 13.49
C TYR A 313 6.74 -15.02 13.01
N LEU A 314 6.78 -14.57 11.75
CA LEU A 314 5.67 -13.91 11.05
C LEU A 314 4.97 -14.95 10.18
N ASN A 315 3.67 -15.12 10.40
CA ASN A 315 2.76 -15.86 9.53
C ASN A 315 1.78 -14.88 8.88
N THR A 316 1.70 -14.88 7.55
CA THR A 316 0.80 -14.01 6.78
C THR A 316 -0.10 -14.82 5.89
N GLY A 317 -1.34 -14.36 5.71
CA GLY A 317 -2.32 -15.03 4.85
C GLY A 317 -3.59 -14.22 4.65
N GLY A 318 -4.59 -14.87 4.08
CA GLY A 318 -5.91 -14.30 3.80
C GLY A 318 -5.89 -13.19 2.76
N GLY A 319 -7.09 -12.79 2.32
CA GLY A 319 -7.31 -11.74 1.33
C GLY A 319 -6.98 -12.18 -0.11
N ASP A 320 -7.94 -12.08 -1.00
CA ASP A 320 -7.79 -12.51 -2.40
C ASP A 320 -6.80 -11.65 -3.19
N TYR A 321 -6.58 -10.41 -2.75
CA TYR A 321 -5.66 -9.43 -3.36
C TYR A 321 -4.46 -9.14 -2.46
N ASN A 322 -4.05 -10.12 -1.66
CA ASN A 322 -2.91 -10.02 -0.76
C ASN A 322 -1.61 -10.43 -1.47
N MET A 323 -0.72 -9.48 -1.69
CA MET A 323 0.59 -9.72 -2.34
C MET A 323 1.61 -10.43 -1.44
N VAL A 324 1.29 -10.64 -0.17
CA VAL A 324 2.19 -11.25 0.82
C VAL A 324 1.57 -12.49 1.49
N ALA A 325 0.54 -13.08 0.87
CA ALA A 325 -0.21 -14.21 1.45
C ALA A 325 0.64 -15.46 1.78
N ASP A 326 1.74 -15.63 1.08
CA ASP A 326 2.65 -16.79 1.19
C ASP A 326 4.04 -16.43 1.73
N ARG A 327 4.18 -15.25 2.36
CA ARG A 327 5.48 -14.72 2.82
C ARG A 327 5.64 -14.83 4.33
N SER A 328 5.51 -16.05 4.87
CA SER A 328 5.89 -16.30 6.25
C SER A 328 7.42 -16.18 6.41
N MET A 329 7.86 -15.61 7.53
CA MET A 329 9.27 -15.26 7.75
C MET A 329 9.67 -15.55 9.20
N LEU A 330 10.89 -16.05 9.38
CA LEU A 330 11.58 -16.12 10.67
C LEU A 330 12.68 -15.06 10.68
N GLU A 331 12.67 -14.21 11.69
CA GLU A 331 13.68 -13.18 11.91
C GLU A 331 14.35 -13.37 13.25
N ALA A 332 15.67 -13.25 13.30
CA ALA A 332 16.45 -13.24 14.53
C ALA A 332 17.38 -12.04 14.55
N SER A 333 17.47 -11.36 15.69
CA SER A 333 18.39 -10.26 15.89
C SER A 333 19.13 -10.38 17.20
N VAL A 334 20.33 -9.81 17.25
CA VAL A 334 21.18 -9.73 18.43
C VAL A 334 21.70 -8.31 18.55
N GLY A 335 21.51 -7.70 19.71
CA GLY A 335 22.02 -6.38 20.05
C GLY A 335 22.91 -6.42 21.27
N MET A 336 23.91 -5.56 21.30
CA MET A 336 24.77 -5.34 22.47
C MET A 336 24.90 -3.84 22.72
N ARG A 337 24.80 -3.46 24.01
CA ARG A 337 25.02 -2.08 24.45
C ARG A 337 26.40 -1.99 25.06
N PHE A 338 27.17 -0.97 24.67
CA PHE A 338 28.52 -0.68 25.15
C PHE A 338 28.48 0.45 26.17
#